data_227c373be7f0377fee731ab94d5ad29e
#
_entry.id   227c373be7f0377fee731ab94d5ad29e
#
_cell.length_a   1.000
_cell.length_b   1.000
_cell.length_c   1.000
_cell.angle_alpha   90.00
_cell.angle_beta   90.00
_cell.angle_gamma   90.00
#
_symmetry.space_group_name_H-M   'P 1'
#
loop_
_entity.id
_entity.type
_entity.pdbx_description
1 polymer ?
#
loop_
_entity_poly.entity_id
_entity_poly.type
_entity_poly.pdbx_seq_one_letter_code
_entity_poly.pdbx_strand_id
1 'polypeptide(L)'
;MEIKLRDYQKECIASLPDEGSVMCQMATGLGKTATFSQIPRHGRVLLLSHREELVEQPRKYYNCSYGIERAAFHSNGEEVVSASVQSIARRLNRFAPDEFDMIVTDECHHAGAATYRKIFEHFKPRLHVGFTATPNRADNVRLDDVYSDIVFERDLRWGIENGWLSPIKCLRVNIGYDLSGVASRMGDYAPKELGKAMNKAEHHDAIAQAYRQYAKGATLIFAASVECCEEIAKRIPGAVVVTGETRNRKEIIDAFTRREIPCIVNCMVFTEGTDIPLVETVIMARPT
;
A
#
# COMPACT_ATOMS: atom_id res chain seq x y z
N MET A 1 -5.03 -20.18 13.18
CA MET A 1 -5.68 -20.61 11.92
C MET A 1 -4.56 -21.07 11.00
N GLU A 2 -4.65 -22.29 10.46
CA GLU A 2 -3.64 -22.79 9.53
C GLU A 2 -3.78 -22.07 8.19
N ILE A 3 -2.71 -21.43 7.72
CA ILE A 3 -2.69 -20.66 6.48
C ILE A 3 -2.41 -21.63 5.33
N LYS A 4 -3.40 -21.83 4.47
CA LYS A 4 -3.23 -22.62 3.26
C LYS A 4 -2.67 -21.72 2.14
N LEU A 5 -1.37 -21.82 1.89
CA LEU A 5 -0.72 -21.11 0.78
C LEU A 5 -1.20 -21.63 -0.57
N ARG A 6 -1.36 -20.72 -1.51
CA ARG A 6 -1.53 -20.98 -2.94
C ARG A 6 -0.23 -21.48 -3.55
N ASP A 7 -0.28 -22.18 -4.68
CA ASP A 7 0.93 -22.80 -5.24
C ASP A 7 1.99 -21.77 -5.62
N TYR A 8 1.62 -20.65 -6.23
CA TYR A 8 2.58 -19.58 -6.55
C TYR A 8 3.20 -18.92 -5.28
N GLN A 9 2.51 -18.95 -4.14
CA GLN A 9 3.06 -18.46 -2.87
C GLN A 9 4.12 -19.44 -2.32
N LYS A 10 3.89 -20.74 -2.49
CA LYS A 10 4.89 -21.77 -2.18
C LYS A 10 6.10 -21.66 -3.11
N GLU A 11 5.87 -21.42 -4.41
CA GLU A 11 6.96 -21.16 -5.37
C GLU A 11 7.79 -19.95 -4.98
N CYS A 12 7.13 -18.85 -4.54
CA CYS A 12 7.83 -17.66 -4.05
C CYS A 12 8.73 -17.98 -2.87
N ILE A 13 8.24 -18.74 -1.89
CA ILE A 13 9.05 -19.14 -0.73
C ILE A 13 10.20 -20.05 -1.17
N ALA A 14 9.95 -20.99 -2.08
CA ALA A 14 10.96 -21.91 -2.59
C ALA A 14 12.04 -21.23 -3.46
N SER A 15 11.77 -20.04 -4.01
CA SER A 15 12.75 -19.26 -4.78
C SER A 15 13.71 -18.44 -3.91
N LEU A 16 13.45 -18.34 -2.60
CA LEU A 16 14.31 -17.58 -1.70
C LEU A 16 15.62 -18.32 -1.45
N PRO A 17 16.77 -17.61 -1.45
CA PRO A 17 18.04 -18.20 -1.05
C PRO A 17 18.09 -18.39 0.48
N ASP A 18 19.04 -19.21 0.93
CA ASP A 18 19.26 -19.41 2.36
C ASP A 18 19.80 -18.15 3.04
N GLU A 19 20.58 -17.32 2.34
CA GLU A 19 21.17 -16.08 2.84
C GLU A 19 21.26 -15.00 1.77
N GLY A 20 21.44 -13.75 2.19
CA GLY A 20 21.60 -12.60 1.29
C GLY A 20 20.42 -11.65 1.30
N SER A 21 20.35 -10.77 0.30
CA SER A 21 19.32 -9.75 0.19
C SER A 21 18.66 -9.82 -1.18
N VAL A 22 17.38 -10.18 -1.24
CA VAL A 22 16.64 -10.43 -2.48
C VAL A 22 15.27 -9.77 -2.46
N MET A 23 14.69 -9.60 -3.64
CA MET A 23 13.36 -8.99 -3.81
C MET A 23 12.38 -9.96 -4.48
N CYS A 24 11.13 -9.92 -4.02
CA CYS A 24 9.99 -10.60 -4.62
C CYS A 24 8.99 -9.57 -5.11
N GLN A 25 8.70 -9.59 -6.41
CA GLN A 25 7.62 -8.82 -6.98
C GLN A 25 6.33 -9.62 -6.94
N MET A 26 5.34 -9.12 -6.20
CA MET A 26 4.00 -9.68 -6.16
C MET A 26 2.97 -8.56 -6.23
N ALA A 27 2.07 -8.61 -7.20
CA ALA A 27 1.01 -7.62 -7.34
C ALA A 27 0.15 -7.52 -6.08
N THR A 28 -0.46 -6.35 -5.88
CA THR A 28 -1.46 -6.15 -4.82
C THR A 28 -2.61 -7.15 -5.00
N GLY A 29 -3.08 -7.73 -3.89
CA GLY A 29 -4.11 -8.77 -3.91
C GLY A 29 -3.60 -10.21 -4.06
N LEU A 30 -2.33 -10.43 -4.40
CA LEU A 30 -1.73 -11.78 -4.47
C LEU A 30 -1.31 -12.33 -3.10
N GLY A 31 -1.51 -11.58 -2.01
CA GLY A 31 -1.30 -12.06 -0.64
C GLY A 31 0.15 -12.04 -0.18
N LYS A 32 0.91 -10.97 -0.48
CA LYS A 32 2.30 -10.74 -0.01
C LYS A 32 2.46 -11.08 1.48
N THR A 33 1.59 -10.51 2.33
CA THR A 33 1.65 -10.69 3.79
C THR A 33 1.50 -12.16 4.22
N ALA A 34 0.55 -12.89 3.61
CA ALA A 34 0.40 -14.31 3.86
C ALA A 34 1.62 -15.11 3.40
N THR A 35 2.22 -14.74 2.27
CA THR A 35 3.41 -15.38 1.73
C THR A 35 4.61 -15.19 2.66
N PHE A 36 4.96 -13.95 2.99
CA PHE A 36 6.15 -13.72 3.81
C PHE A 36 6.00 -14.20 5.26
N SER A 37 4.78 -14.30 5.78
CA SER A 37 4.55 -14.84 7.11
C SER A 37 4.87 -16.34 7.22
N GLN A 38 4.95 -17.05 6.11
CA GLN A 38 5.22 -18.47 6.04
C GLN A 38 6.65 -18.81 5.59
N ILE A 39 7.52 -17.81 5.44
CA ILE A 39 8.96 -18.05 5.22
C ILE A 39 9.52 -18.78 6.44
N PRO A 40 10.27 -19.90 6.27
CA PRO A 40 10.89 -20.61 7.37
C PRO A 40 11.79 -19.69 8.21
N ARG A 41 11.64 -19.73 9.52
CA ARG A 41 12.39 -18.91 10.47
C ARG A 41 13.45 -19.71 11.18
N HIS A 42 14.66 -19.22 11.22
CA HIS A 42 15.79 -19.80 11.96
C HIS A 42 16.15 -19.01 13.22
N GLY A 43 15.58 -17.79 13.34
CA GLY A 43 15.76 -16.88 14.45
C GLY A 43 14.68 -15.81 14.48
N ARG A 44 14.98 -14.70 15.13
CA ARG A 44 14.05 -13.55 15.23
C ARG A 44 13.87 -12.85 13.88
N VAL A 45 12.68 -12.33 13.66
CA VAL A 45 12.30 -11.67 12.40
C VAL A 45 11.91 -10.22 12.66
N LEU A 46 12.44 -9.31 11.84
CA LEU A 46 12.01 -7.92 11.78
C LEU A 46 11.16 -7.69 10.53
N LEU A 47 9.92 -7.27 10.73
CA LEU A 47 9.03 -6.82 9.64
C LEU A 47 9.07 -5.30 9.57
N LEU A 48 9.45 -4.76 8.41
CA LEU A 48 9.51 -3.32 8.17
C LEU A 48 8.35 -2.87 7.30
N SER A 49 7.59 -1.89 7.77
CA SER A 49 6.51 -1.25 7.03
C SER A 49 6.69 0.26 7.01
N HIS A 50 6.45 0.87 5.85
CA HIS A 50 6.54 2.33 5.71
C HIS A 50 5.39 3.05 6.42
N ARG A 51 4.18 2.47 6.42
CA ARG A 51 2.98 3.03 7.03
C ARG A 51 2.68 2.38 8.37
N GLU A 52 2.33 3.20 9.33
CA GLU A 52 2.00 2.75 10.69
C GLU A 52 0.80 1.81 10.74
N GLU A 53 -0.19 2.01 9.87
CA GLU A 53 -1.38 1.17 9.77
C GLU A 53 -1.06 -0.27 9.37
N LEU A 54 0.02 -0.47 8.61
CA LEU A 54 0.44 -1.78 8.12
C LEU A 54 1.21 -2.60 9.16
N VAL A 55 1.68 -1.97 10.24
CA VAL A 55 2.50 -2.65 11.27
C VAL A 55 1.71 -3.73 12.02
N GLU A 56 0.42 -3.52 12.25
CA GLU A 56 -0.42 -4.49 12.98
C GLU A 56 -1.02 -5.59 12.11
N GLN A 57 -1.19 -5.33 10.82
CA GLN A 57 -1.88 -6.25 9.91
C GLN A 57 -1.26 -7.65 9.82
N PRO A 58 0.07 -7.83 9.82
CA PRO A 58 0.68 -9.16 9.74
C PRO A 58 0.42 -10.04 10.96
N ARG A 59 0.11 -9.47 12.12
CA ARG A 59 -0.08 -10.22 13.39
C ARG A 59 -1.00 -11.43 13.24
N LYS A 60 -2.09 -11.31 12.50
CA LYS A 60 -3.07 -12.40 12.29
C LYS A 60 -2.50 -13.64 11.60
N TYR A 61 -1.35 -13.51 10.96
CA TYR A 61 -0.68 -14.58 10.22
C TYR A 61 0.40 -15.29 11.03
N TYR A 62 0.76 -14.78 12.22
CA TYR A 62 1.80 -15.35 13.06
C TYR A 62 1.21 -16.01 14.30
N ASN A 63 1.65 -17.24 14.55
CA ASN A 63 1.28 -18.03 15.74
C ASN A 63 2.49 -18.16 16.68
N CYS A 64 3.07 -17.02 17.06
CA CYS A 64 4.24 -16.92 17.93
C CYS A 64 4.20 -15.59 18.69
N SER A 65 5.20 -15.33 19.54
CA SER A 65 5.34 -14.03 20.18
C SER A 65 5.54 -12.92 19.16
N TYR A 66 4.76 -11.84 19.26
CA TYR A 66 4.71 -10.79 18.25
C TYR A 66 4.73 -9.41 18.91
N GLY A 67 5.81 -8.68 18.69
CA GLY A 67 6.04 -7.34 19.20
C GLY A 67 5.76 -6.26 18.15
N ILE A 68 5.45 -5.06 18.63
CA ILE A 68 5.23 -3.86 17.83
C ILE A 68 6.22 -2.80 18.23
N GLU A 69 6.96 -2.25 17.27
CA GLU A 69 7.88 -1.13 17.43
C GLU A 69 7.36 0.09 16.65
N ARG A 70 6.44 0.86 17.25
CA ARG A 70 5.77 1.98 16.59
C ARG A 70 5.32 3.02 17.63
N ALA A 71 5.53 4.31 17.36
CA ALA A 71 5.12 5.42 18.22
C ALA A 71 5.46 5.16 19.68
N ALA A 72 4.49 5.01 20.60
CA ALA A 72 4.70 4.70 22.00
C ALA A 72 4.87 3.19 22.31
N PHE A 73 4.66 2.32 21.32
CA PHE A 73 4.81 0.88 21.49
C PHE A 73 6.28 0.45 21.32
N HIS A 74 6.70 -0.47 22.17
CA HIS A 74 8.05 -1.00 22.20
C HIS A 74 8.01 -2.53 22.25
N SER A 75 8.83 -3.15 21.42
CA SER A 75 9.07 -4.59 21.47
C SER A 75 9.99 -4.96 22.63
N ASN A 76 9.87 -6.20 23.13
CA ASN A 76 10.60 -6.71 24.27
C ASN A 76 11.04 -8.17 24.08
N GLY A 77 11.79 -8.45 23.01
CA GLY A 77 12.38 -9.76 22.77
C GLY A 77 11.48 -10.77 22.06
N GLU A 78 10.35 -10.35 21.49
CA GLU A 78 9.46 -11.25 20.74
C GLU A 78 10.14 -11.87 19.52
N GLU A 79 9.65 -13.04 19.10
CA GLU A 79 10.18 -13.78 17.93
C GLU A 79 10.01 -13.02 16.62
N VAL A 80 8.88 -12.33 16.48
CA VAL A 80 8.57 -11.45 15.34
C VAL A 80 8.33 -10.04 15.85
N VAL A 81 9.07 -9.09 15.34
CA VAL A 81 8.90 -7.67 15.65
C VAL A 81 8.46 -6.95 14.38
N SER A 82 7.27 -6.38 14.41
CA SER A 82 6.78 -5.52 13.33
C SER A 82 7.01 -4.05 13.69
N ALA A 83 7.70 -3.35 12.82
CA ALA A 83 8.15 -2.01 13.07
C ALA A 83 7.76 -1.02 11.97
N SER A 84 7.39 0.21 12.37
CA SER A 84 7.42 1.30 11.42
C SER A 84 8.88 1.73 11.19
N VAL A 85 9.23 1.95 9.94
CA VAL A 85 10.58 2.37 9.53
C VAL A 85 11.05 3.61 10.30
N GLN A 86 10.16 4.58 10.52
CA GLN A 86 10.46 5.81 11.23
C GLN A 86 10.78 5.57 12.71
N SER A 87 10.09 4.62 13.34
CA SER A 87 10.30 4.31 14.77
C SER A 87 11.58 3.54 14.99
N ILE A 88 11.80 2.47 14.23
CA ILE A 88 13.00 1.62 14.41
C ILE A 88 14.28 2.38 14.06
N ALA A 89 14.28 3.23 13.02
CA ALA A 89 15.45 4.03 12.65
C ALA A 89 15.90 5.04 13.73
N ARG A 90 15.01 5.44 14.62
CA ARG A 90 15.30 6.30 15.78
C ARG A 90 15.77 5.51 16.99
N ARG A 91 15.65 4.19 16.99
CA ARG A 91 15.81 3.31 18.14
C ARG A 91 16.81 2.18 17.91
N LEU A 92 17.64 2.29 16.89
CA LEU A 92 18.63 1.27 16.52
C LEU A 92 19.51 0.86 17.68
N ASN A 93 19.85 1.81 18.58
CA ASN A 93 20.66 1.58 19.76
C ASN A 93 20.04 0.63 20.82
N ARG A 94 18.75 0.28 20.68
CA ARG A 94 18.06 -0.70 21.53
C ARG A 94 18.23 -2.14 21.05
N PHE A 95 18.78 -2.33 19.87
CA PHE A 95 18.86 -3.61 19.18
C PHE A 95 20.31 -3.91 18.81
N ALA A 96 20.75 -5.13 19.03
CA ALA A 96 22.05 -5.58 18.56
C ALA A 96 22.04 -5.70 17.02
N PRO A 97 23.19 -5.50 16.34
CA PRO A 97 23.25 -5.62 14.87
C PRO A 97 22.83 -7.00 14.34
N ASP A 98 23.07 -8.06 15.09
CA ASP A 98 22.78 -9.47 14.78
C ASP A 98 21.47 -9.97 15.44
N GLU A 99 20.65 -9.07 15.97
CA GLU A 99 19.47 -9.44 16.74
C GLU A 99 18.39 -10.13 15.91
N PHE A 100 18.30 -9.82 14.63
CA PHE A 100 17.33 -10.41 13.71
C PHE A 100 18.03 -11.28 12.67
N ASP A 101 17.63 -12.55 12.61
CA ASP A 101 18.09 -13.50 11.58
C ASP A 101 17.54 -13.15 10.20
N MET A 102 16.30 -12.65 10.17
CA MET A 102 15.63 -12.28 8.93
C MET A 102 15.00 -10.89 9.04
N ILE A 103 15.13 -10.11 7.97
CA ILE A 103 14.39 -8.86 7.77
C ILE A 103 13.45 -9.04 6.58
N VAL A 104 12.18 -8.71 6.75
CA VAL A 104 11.21 -8.61 5.67
C VAL A 104 10.80 -7.15 5.52
N THR A 105 10.97 -6.60 4.32
CA THR A 105 10.57 -5.24 4.01
C THR A 105 9.33 -5.26 3.11
N ASP A 106 8.19 -4.85 3.65
CA ASP A 106 6.97 -4.66 2.86
C ASP A 106 7.02 -3.32 2.12
N GLU A 107 6.45 -3.28 0.90
CA GLU A 107 6.56 -2.16 -0.05
C GLU A 107 8.02 -1.67 -0.20
N CYS A 108 8.91 -2.63 -0.47
CA CYS A 108 10.36 -2.43 -0.49
C CYS A 108 10.84 -1.46 -1.60
N HIS A 109 9.97 -1.03 -2.50
CA HIS A 109 10.29 0.06 -3.44
C HIS A 109 10.65 1.37 -2.72
N HIS A 110 10.31 1.53 -1.43
CA HIS A 110 10.76 2.65 -0.60
C HIS A 110 12.16 2.45 0.01
N ALA A 111 12.78 1.27 -0.13
CA ALA A 111 14.02 0.90 0.55
C ALA A 111 15.25 1.75 0.21
N GLY A 112 15.24 2.46 -0.92
CA GLY A 112 16.30 3.41 -1.29
C GLY A 112 16.35 4.69 -0.46
N ALA A 113 15.34 4.98 0.38
CA ALA A 113 15.33 6.19 1.20
C ALA A 113 16.36 6.13 2.34
N ALA A 114 16.90 7.29 2.72
CA ALA A 114 17.96 7.40 3.74
C ALA A 114 17.61 6.75 5.10
N THR A 115 16.33 6.75 5.47
CA THR A 115 15.86 6.13 6.71
C THR A 115 16.01 4.60 6.67
N TYR A 116 15.72 3.97 5.53
CA TYR A 116 15.91 2.54 5.33
C TYR A 116 17.39 2.17 5.31
N ARG A 117 18.23 2.97 4.64
CA ARG A 117 19.68 2.73 4.59
C ARG A 117 20.29 2.66 5.98
N LYS A 118 19.92 3.56 6.91
CA LYS A 118 20.36 3.51 8.31
C LYS A 118 20.01 2.18 9.00
N ILE A 119 18.82 1.63 8.71
CA ILE A 119 18.39 0.35 9.27
C ILE A 119 19.24 -0.79 8.71
N PHE A 120 19.47 -0.82 7.40
CA PHE A 120 20.24 -1.86 6.72
C PHE A 120 21.75 -1.78 7.00
N GLU A 121 22.25 -0.59 7.28
CA GLU A 121 23.65 -0.41 7.75
C GLU A 121 23.84 -0.95 9.17
N HIS A 122 22.83 -0.83 10.02
CA HIS A 122 22.88 -1.28 11.40
C HIS A 122 22.72 -2.80 11.51
N PHE A 123 21.63 -3.35 10.97
CA PHE A 123 21.34 -4.79 11.11
C PHE A 123 22.12 -5.63 10.10
N LYS A 124 22.49 -6.84 10.53
CA LYS A 124 23.22 -7.84 9.73
C LYS A 124 22.44 -9.16 9.71
N PRO A 125 21.26 -9.19 9.07
CA PRO A 125 20.47 -10.40 9.00
C PRO A 125 21.15 -11.42 8.09
N ARG A 126 20.90 -12.70 8.33
CA ARG A 126 21.26 -13.78 7.40
C ARG A 126 20.50 -13.61 6.07
N LEU A 127 19.20 -13.32 6.15
CA LEU A 127 18.33 -13.14 4.99
C LEU A 127 17.55 -11.82 5.07
N HIS A 128 17.60 -11.04 4.01
CA HIS A 128 16.74 -9.85 3.83
C HIS A 128 15.86 -10.03 2.60
N VAL A 129 14.54 -10.04 2.78
CA VAL A 129 13.58 -10.21 1.68
C VAL A 129 12.72 -8.95 1.54
N GLY A 130 12.77 -8.34 0.38
CA GLY A 130 11.89 -7.23 0.02
C GLY A 130 10.66 -7.73 -0.76
N PHE A 131 9.47 -7.26 -0.39
CA PHE A 131 8.24 -7.48 -1.15
C PHE A 131 7.70 -6.17 -1.70
N THR A 132 7.33 -6.15 -2.97
CA THR A 132 6.68 -5.00 -3.60
C THR A 132 5.77 -5.44 -4.76
N ALA A 133 4.77 -4.62 -5.07
CA ALA A 133 3.99 -4.78 -6.29
C ALA A 133 4.66 -4.12 -7.50
N THR A 134 5.47 -3.08 -7.25
CA THR A 134 6.08 -2.22 -8.27
C THR A 134 7.56 -2.01 -7.97
N PRO A 135 8.46 -2.86 -8.51
CA PRO A 135 9.90 -2.76 -8.25
C PRO A 135 10.53 -1.50 -8.85
N ASN A 136 9.97 -0.99 -9.95
CA ASN A 136 10.46 0.23 -10.60
C ASN A 136 9.82 1.47 -10.01
N ARG A 137 10.65 2.38 -9.48
CA ARG A 137 10.22 3.68 -8.99
C ARG A 137 10.33 4.75 -10.09
N ALA A 138 9.37 5.68 -10.08
CA ALA A 138 9.39 6.84 -10.98
C ALA A 138 10.56 7.82 -10.69
N ASP A 139 11.18 7.74 -9.50
CA ASP A 139 12.27 8.62 -9.05
C ASP A 139 13.68 8.08 -9.35
N ASN A 140 13.81 6.95 -10.08
CA ASN A 140 15.08 6.32 -10.44
C ASN A 140 16.02 6.01 -9.25
N VAL A 141 15.51 5.90 -8.03
CA VAL A 141 16.33 5.47 -6.89
C VAL A 141 16.64 3.98 -7.05
N ARG A 142 17.91 3.65 -7.19
CA ARG A 142 18.40 2.28 -7.39
C ARG A 142 18.11 1.44 -6.13
N LEU A 143 17.49 0.30 -6.34
CA LEU A 143 17.30 -0.75 -5.32
C LEU A 143 18.43 -1.79 -5.37
N ASP A 144 19.26 -1.74 -6.43
CA ASP A 144 20.40 -2.63 -6.65
C ASP A 144 21.46 -2.52 -5.51
N ASP A 145 21.49 -1.37 -4.81
CA ASP A 145 22.33 -1.17 -3.63
C ASP A 145 21.84 -1.94 -2.39
N VAL A 146 20.57 -2.40 -2.40
CA VAL A 146 19.91 -3.06 -1.26
C VAL A 146 19.64 -4.53 -1.56
N TYR A 147 19.15 -4.83 -2.75
CA TYR A 147 18.77 -6.18 -3.18
C TYR A 147 19.60 -6.62 -4.36
N SER A 148 20.16 -7.82 -4.28
CA SER A 148 21.02 -8.36 -5.33
C SER A 148 20.25 -8.79 -6.57
N ASP A 149 19.00 -9.24 -6.42
CA ASP A 149 18.18 -9.76 -7.52
C ASP A 149 16.68 -9.76 -7.20
N ILE A 150 15.85 -9.88 -8.24
CA ILE A 150 14.42 -10.21 -8.15
C ILE A 150 14.29 -11.71 -8.38
N VAL A 151 14.11 -12.47 -7.30
CA VAL A 151 14.09 -13.95 -7.36
C VAL A 151 12.70 -14.52 -7.68
N PHE A 152 11.66 -13.70 -7.57
CA PHE A 152 10.29 -14.09 -7.88
C PHE A 152 9.49 -12.92 -8.43
N GLU A 153 8.71 -13.19 -9.50
CA GLU A 153 7.91 -12.15 -10.16
C GLU A 153 6.53 -12.67 -10.55
N ARG A 154 5.47 -12.01 -10.01
CA ARG A 154 4.06 -12.20 -10.39
C ARG A 154 3.37 -10.83 -10.39
N ASP A 155 3.25 -10.26 -11.57
CA ASP A 155 2.65 -8.94 -11.77
C ASP A 155 1.10 -8.99 -11.78
N LEU A 156 0.49 -7.83 -11.97
CA LEU A 156 -0.97 -7.68 -12.04
C LEU A 156 -1.57 -8.46 -13.21
N ARG A 157 -0.90 -8.44 -14.37
CA ARG A 157 -1.36 -9.11 -15.56
C ARG A 157 -1.37 -10.62 -15.38
N TRP A 158 -0.29 -11.18 -14.84
CA TRP A 158 -0.21 -12.59 -14.48
C TRP A 158 -1.34 -12.98 -13.51
N GLY A 159 -1.60 -12.15 -12.50
CA GLY A 159 -2.66 -12.40 -11.52
C GLY A 159 -4.05 -12.47 -12.15
N ILE A 160 -4.35 -11.61 -13.12
CA ILE A 160 -5.62 -11.59 -13.86
C ILE A 160 -5.71 -12.79 -14.81
N GLU A 161 -4.68 -13.05 -15.60
CA GLU A 161 -4.65 -14.15 -16.58
C GLU A 161 -4.77 -15.53 -15.94
N ASN A 162 -4.28 -15.69 -14.70
CA ASN A 162 -4.39 -16.93 -13.92
C ASN A 162 -5.60 -16.96 -12.96
N GLY A 163 -6.51 -16.02 -13.05
CA GLY A 163 -7.76 -16.01 -12.28
C GLY A 163 -7.62 -15.73 -10.78
N TRP A 164 -6.47 -15.23 -10.35
CA TRP A 164 -6.23 -14.84 -8.96
C TRP A 164 -6.70 -13.42 -8.63
N LEU A 165 -6.77 -12.56 -9.63
CA LEU A 165 -7.24 -11.19 -9.55
C LEU A 165 -8.38 -10.96 -10.53
N SER A 166 -9.29 -10.05 -10.18
CA SER A 166 -10.42 -9.69 -11.04
C SER A 166 -9.96 -9.02 -12.34
N PRO A 167 -10.61 -9.30 -13.47
CA PRO A 167 -10.39 -8.56 -14.70
C PRO A 167 -10.68 -7.07 -14.51
N ILE A 168 -9.87 -6.22 -15.11
CA ILE A 168 -10.03 -4.76 -15.07
C ILE A 168 -10.60 -4.27 -16.38
N LYS A 169 -11.69 -3.49 -16.32
CA LYS A 169 -12.21 -2.71 -17.45
C LYS A 169 -11.89 -1.24 -17.21
N CYS A 170 -10.95 -0.71 -17.98
CA CYS A 170 -10.59 0.70 -17.90
C CYS A 170 -11.42 1.53 -18.89
N LEU A 171 -12.01 2.62 -18.43
CA LEU A 171 -12.74 3.60 -19.24
C LEU A 171 -12.09 4.97 -19.03
N ARG A 172 -11.78 5.64 -20.12
CA ARG A 172 -11.31 7.04 -20.09
C ARG A 172 -12.47 7.98 -20.41
N VAL A 173 -12.79 8.85 -19.46
CA VAL A 173 -13.79 9.91 -19.63
C VAL A 173 -13.06 11.24 -19.81
N ASN A 174 -13.30 11.93 -20.94
CA ASN A 174 -12.71 13.26 -21.16
C ASN A 174 -13.63 14.32 -20.56
N ILE A 175 -13.12 15.05 -19.57
CA ILE A 175 -13.87 16.12 -18.88
C ILE A 175 -13.28 17.52 -19.15
N GLY A 176 -12.29 17.64 -20.03
CA GLY A 176 -11.86 18.92 -20.61
C GLY A 176 -11.18 19.91 -19.66
N TYR A 177 -10.48 19.46 -18.59
CA TYR A 177 -9.76 20.38 -17.72
C TYR A 177 -8.43 20.84 -18.33
N ASP A 178 -8.10 22.11 -18.08
CA ASP A 178 -6.83 22.73 -18.45
C ASP A 178 -5.86 22.70 -17.26
N LEU A 179 -4.72 22.02 -17.43
CA LEU A 179 -3.65 21.89 -16.46
C LEU A 179 -2.39 22.64 -16.85
N SER A 180 -2.42 23.45 -17.92
CA SER A 180 -1.24 24.17 -18.44
C SER A 180 -0.59 25.12 -17.41
N GLY A 181 -1.37 25.60 -16.43
CA GLY A 181 -0.93 26.45 -15.35
C GLY A 181 -0.58 25.72 -14.04
N VAL A 182 -0.61 24.38 -14.01
CA VAL A 182 -0.34 23.60 -12.79
C VAL A 182 1.10 23.12 -12.79
N ALA A 183 1.86 23.54 -11.78
CA ALA A 183 3.25 23.11 -11.63
C ALA A 183 3.34 21.60 -11.34
N SER A 184 4.34 20.95 -11.96
CA SER A 184 4.70 19.55 -11.66
C SER A 184 5.95 19.51 -10.79
N ARG A 185 5.95 18.65 -9.76
CA ARG A 185 7.10 18.41 -8.88
C ARG A 185 7.26 16.91 -8.66
N MET A 186 8.48 16.39 -8.87
CA MET A 186 8.81 14.98 -8.64
C MET A 186 7.88 14.00 -9.38
N GLY A 187 7.41 14.37 -10.58
CA GLY A 187 6.54 13.51 -11.39
C GLY A 187 5.04 13.58 -11.08
N ASP A 188 4.59 14.39 -10.11
CA ASP A 188 3.17 14.63 -9.83
C ASP A 188 2.86 16.13 -9.82
N TYR A 189 1.59 16.48 -9.95
CA TYR A 189 1.11 17.87 -9.90
C TYR A 189 1.16 18.45 -8.49
N ALA A 190 1.44 19.76 -8.39
CA ALA A 190 1.38 20.46 -7.11
C ALA A 190 -0.06 20.43 -6.53
N PRO A 191 -0.29 19.82 -5.34
CA PRO A 191 -1.65 19.48 -4.89
C PRO A 191 -2.59 20.69 -4.76
N LYS A 192 -2.07 21.82 -4.26
CA LYS A 192 -2.89 23.04 -4.10
C LYS A 192 -3.32 23.66 -5.44
N GLU A 193 -2.42 23.66 -6.41
CA GLU A 193 -2.67 24.22 -7.75
C GLU A 193 -3.63 23.29 -8.52
N LEU A 194 -3.38 21.97 -8.45
CA LEU A 194 -4.25 20.98 -9.04
C LEU A 194 -5.67 21.05 -8.46
N GLY A 195 -5.80 21.15 -7.13
CA GLY A 195 -7.08 21.30 -6.46
C GLY A 195 -7.85 22.50 -6.99
N LYS A 196 -7.20 23.66 -7.15
CA LYS A 196 -7.82 24.87 -7.72
C LYS A 196 -8.25 24.69 -9.19
N ALA A 197 -7.38 24.10 -10.02
CA ALA A 197 -7.68 23.88 -11.44
C ALA A 197 -8.85 22.92 -11.65
N MET A 198 -9.00 21.94 -10.76
CA MET A 198 -10.06 20.94 -10.83
C MET A 198 -11.34 21.32 -10.09
N ASN A 199 -11.30 22.33 -9.21
CA ASN A 199 -12.47 22.74 -8.43
C ASN A 199 -13.41 23.65 -9.24
N LYS A 200 -14.03 23.07 -10.27
CA LYS A 200 -15.02 23.72 -11.12
C LYS A 200 -16.29 22.89 -11.18
N ALA A 201 -17.44 23.55 -11.18
CA ALA A 201 -18.74 22.89 -11.16
C ALA A 201 -18.91 21.89 -12.34
N GLU A 202 -18.48 22.29 -13.54
CA GLU A 202 -18.52 21.46 -14.75
C GLU A 202 -17.73 20.14 -14.62
N HIS A 203 -16.58 20.18 -13.92
CA HIS A 203 -15.78 18.98 -13.67
C HIS A 203 -16.48 18.04 -12.67
N HIS A 204 -17.04 18.61 -11.58
CA HIS A 204 -17.77 17.83 -10.58
C HIS A 204 -19.05 17.21 -11.16
N ASP A 205 -19.76 17.94 -12.03
CA ASP A 205 -20.95 17.45 -12.73
C ASP A 205 -20.57 16.29 -13.68
N ALA A 206 -19.47 16.43 -14.43
CA ALA A 206 -18.98 15.38 -15.32
C ALA A 206 -18.54 14.12 -14.56
N ILE A 207 -17.86 14.26 -13.41
CA ILE A 207 -17.48 13.13 -12.55
C ILE A 207 -18.73 12.43 -12.00
N ALA A 208 -19.71 13.19 -11.51
CA ALA A 208 -20.96 12.63 -11.02
C ALA A 208 -21.79 11.97 -12.14
N GLN A 209 -21.74 12.50 -13.36
CA GLN A 209 -22.34 11.87 -14.53
C GLN A 209 -21.63 10.56 -14.88
N ALA A 210 -20.29 10.52 -14.88
CA ALA A 210 -19.52 9.32 -15.10
C ALA A 210 -19.85 8.24 -14.04
N TYR A 211 -19.98 8.64 -12.77
CA TYR A 211 -20.45 7.73 -11.71
C TYR A 211 -21.83 7.14 -12.06
N ARG A 212 -22.83 7.97 -12.38
CA ARG A 212 -24.18 7.48 -12.71
C ARG A 212 -24.22 6.57 -13.92
N GLN A 213 -23.36 6.81 -14.90
CA GLN A 213 -23.36 6.08 -16.16
C GLN A 213 -22.56 4.77 -16.12
N TYR A 214 -21.44 4.75 -15.41
CA TYR A 214 -20.46 3.66 -15.50
C TYR A 214 -20.20 2.92 -14.19
N ALA A 215 -20.46 3.54 -13.03
CA ALA A 215 -20.20 2.89 -11.77
C ALA A 215 -21.11 1.68 -11.54
N LYS A 216 -20.53 0.63 -10.98
CA LYS A 216 -21.22 -0.57 -10.56
C LYS A 216 -20.84 -0.86 -9.12
N GLY A 217 -21.83 -1.09 -8.28
CA GLY A 217 -21.63 -1.46 -6.88
C GLY A 217 -20.85 -0.45 -6.05
N ALA A 218 -20.11 -0.96 -5.08
CA ALA A 218 -19.32 -0.14 -4.16
C ALA A 218 -18.23 0.65 -4.89
N THR A 219 -18.27 1.98 -4.80
CA THR A 219 -17.42 2.86 -5.59
C THR A 219 -16.49 3.71 -4.73
N LEU A 220 -15.21 3.78 -5.10
CA LEU A 220 -14.25 4.75 -4.58
C LEU A 220 -13.95 5.82 -5.62
N ILE A 221 -14.01 7.10 -5.22
CA ILE A 221 -13.61 8.24 -6.06
C ILE A 221 -12.40 8.91 -5.41
N PHE A 222 -11.31 9.05 -6.16
CA PHE A 222 -10.11 9.77 -5.75
C PHE A 222 -10.14 11.18 -6.35
N ALA A 223 -10.35 12.19 -5.52
CA ALA A 223 -10.43 13.58 -5.94
C ALA A 223 -9.14 14.37 -5.67
N ALA A 224 -8.98 15.52 -6.31
CA ALA A 224 -7.77 16.33 -6.29
C ALA A 224 -7.59 17.13 -4.99
N SER A 225 -8.68 17.49 -4.30
CA SER A 225 -8.65 18.22 -3.04
C SER A 225 -9.87 17.87 -2.17
N VAL A 226 -9.86 18.31 -0.91
CA VAL A 226 -10.99 18.12 0.03
C VAL A 226 -12.23 18.81 -0.49
N GLU A 227 -12.10 20.03 -0.98
CA GLU A 227 -13.20 20.81 -1.56
C GLU A 227 -13.79 20.08 -2.77
N CYS A 228 -12.97 19.50 -3.64
CA CYS A 228 -13.44 18.67 -4.75
C CYS A 228 -14.20 17.43 -4.24
N CYS A 229 -13.75 16.80 -3.15
CA CYS A 229 -14.48 15.68 -2.56
C CYS A 229 -15.90 16.09 -2.13
N GLU A 230 -16.03 17.21 -1.42
CA GLU A 230 -17.30 17.73 -0.93
C GLU A 230 -18.25 18.07 -2.07
N GLU A 231 -17.74 18.75 -3.10
CA GLU A 231 -18.55 19.14 -4.26
C GLU A 231 -19.00 17.93 -5.10
N ILE A 232 -18.18 16.93 -5.27
CA ILE A 232 -18.55 15.68 -5.94
C ILE A 232 -19.58 14.91 -5.11
N ALA A 233 -19.37 14.79 -3.81
CA ALA A 233 -20.26 14.04 -2.92
C ALA A 233 -21.69 14.67 -2.88
N LYS A 234 -21.82 16.00 -2.89
CA LYS A 234 -23.13 16.68 -2.99
C LYS A 234 -23.95 16.27 -4.23
N ARG A 235 -23.29 15.81 -5.29
CA ARG A 235 -23.89 15.43 -6.58
C ARG A 235 -24.20 13.93 -6.70
N ILE A 236 -23.77 13.14 -5.71
CA ILE A 236 -23.96 11.69 -5.68
C ILE A 236 -24.75 11.31 -4.41
N PRO A 237 -26.04 10.92 -4.55
CA PRO A 237 -26.86 10.58 -3.39
C PRO A 237 -26.22 9.45 -2.55
N GLY A 238 -26.12 9.69 -1.24
CA GLY A 238 -25.54 8.72 -0.29
C GLY A 238 -24.02 8.64 -0.29
N ALA A 239 -23.31 9.46 -1.07
CA ALA A 239 -21.86 9.51 -1.03
C ALA A 239 -21.33 10.12 0.27
N VAL A 240 -20.24 9.55 0.80
CA VAL A 240 -19.56 10.01 2.02
C VAL A 240 -18.15 10.46 1.69
N VAL A 241 -17.75 11.59 2.26
CA VAL A 241 -16.37 12.11 2.10
C VAL A 241 -15.47 11.56 3.19
N VAL A 242 -14.27 11.08 2.79
CA VAL A 242 -13.22 10.65 3.71
C VAL A 242 -11.92 11.39 3.40
N THR A 243 -11.40 12.10 4.41
CA THR A 243 -10.17 12.91 4.31
C THR A 243 -9.17 12.53 5.40
N GLY A 244 -8.02 13.19 5.39
CA GLY A 244 -7.02 13.07 6.43
C GLY A 244 -7.56 13.34 7.86
N GLU A 245 -8.56 14.21 7.99
CA GLU A 245 -9.14 14.64 9.27
C GLU A 245 -10.32 13.76 9.75
N THR A 246 -10.81 12.84 8.91
CA THR A 246 -11.94 11.97 9.25
C THR A 246 -11.56 11.03 10.38
N ARG A 247 -12.20 11.15 11.54
CA ARG A 247 -11.89 10.36 12.74
C ARG A 247 -12.55 8.98 12.77
N ASN A 248 -13.77 8.87 12.26
CA ASN A 248 -14.59 7.65 12.24
C ASN A 248 -14.43 6.83 10.97
N ARG A 249 -13.22 6.78 10.38
CA ARG A 249 -12.94 6.07 9.11
C ARG A 249 -13.34 4.60 9.16
N LYS A 250 -13.09 3.94 10.29
CA LYS A 250 -13.42 2.52 10.45
C LYS A 250 -14.92 2.28 10.32
N GLU A 251 -15.73 3.08 10.98
CA GLU A 251 -17.20 2.98 10.92
C GLU A 251 -17.72 3.22 9.49
N ILE A 252 -17.12 4.19 8.77
CA ILE A 252 -17.46 4.47 7.37
C ILE A 252 -17.09 3.29 6.48
N ILE A 253 -15.90 2.70 6.65
CA ILE A 253 -15.46 1.53 5.89
C ILE A 253 -16.36 0.33 6.20
N ASP A 254 -16.74 0.12 7.46
CA ASP A 254 -17.63 -0.95 7.86
C ASP A 254 -19.04 -0.78 7.24
N ALA A 255 -19.59 0.44 7.24
CA ALA A 255 -20.86 0.75 6.59
C ALA A 255 -20.79 0.60 5.06
N PHE A 256 -19.69 1.04 4.44
CA PHE A 256 -19.43 0.82 3.02
C PHE A 256 -19.34 -0.67 2.68
N THR A 257 -18.69 -1.45 3.54
CA THR A 257 -18.58 -2.92 3.41
C THR A 257 -19.95 -3.60 3.54
N ARG A 258 -20.85 -3.07 4.35
CA ARG A 258 -22.24 -3.54 4.43
C ARG A 258 -23.14 -2.99 3.32
N ARG A 259 -22.61 -2.23 2.36
CA ARG A 259 -23.31 -1.58 1.24
C ARG A 259 -24.36 -0.55 1.69
N GLU A 260 -24.22 -0.01 2.88
CA GLU A 260 -25.05 1.11 3.41
C GLU A 260 -24.62 2.45 2.79
N ILE A 261 -23.35 2.54 2.41
CA ILE A 261 -22.76 3.68 1.69
C ILE A 261 -22.41 3.21 0.28
N PRO A 262 -22.99 3.79 -0.78
CA PRO A 262 -22.74 3.36 -2.16
C PRO A 262 -21.40 3.88 -2.71
N CYS A 263 -20.94 5.03 -2.22
CA CYS A 263 -19.78 5.71 -2.76
C CYS A 263 -19.00 6.43 -1.65
N ILE A 264 -17.67 6.22 -1.63
CA ILE A 264 -16.76 7.05 -0.83
C ILE A 264 -15.96 7.93 -1.78
N VAL A 265 -15.97 9.24 -1.51
CA VAL A 265 -15.13 10.22 -2.20
C VAL A 265 -13.98 10.60 -1.27
N ASN A 266 -12.74 10.41 -1.71
CA ASN A 266 -11.58 10.62 -0.86
C ASN A 266 -10.49 11.48 -1.52
N CYS A 267 -9.67 12.12 -0.68
CA CYS A 267 -8.47 12.83 -1.08
C CYS A 267 -7.27 12.26 -0.35
N MET A 268 -6.40 11.53 -1.08
CA MET A 268 -5.12 10.98 -0.61
C MET A 268 -5.20 10.04 0.62
N VAL A 269 -6.36 9.44 0.92
CA VAL A 269 -6.52 8.60 2.12
C VAL A 269 -6.34 7.12 1.81
N PHE A 270 -6.91 6.63 0.72
CA PHE A 270 -6.92 5.20 0.37
C PHE A 270 -5.88 4.87 -0.72
N THR A 271 -4.73 5.51 -0.71
CA THR A 271 -3.72 5.37 -1.77
C THR A 271 -2.90 4.10 -1.65
N GLU A 272 -2.60 3.64 -0.44
CA GLU A 272 -1.81 2.43 -0.15
C GLU A 272 -2.29 1.77 1.14
N GLY A 273 -2.11 0.46 1.26
CA GLY A 273 -2.36 -0.29 2.49
C GLY A 273 -3.83 -0.43 2.89
N THR A 274 -4.77 0.01 2.05
CA THR A 274 -6.19 -0.13 2.30
C THR A 274 -6.71 -1.40 1.62
N ASP A 275 -7.26 -2.30 2.41
CA ASP A 275 -7.90 -3.53 1.93
C ASP A 275 -9.42 -3.41 2.05
N ILE A 276 -10.08 -3.09 0.95
CA ILE A 276 -11.55 -3.02 0.84
C ILE A 276 -12.01 -3.95 -0.29
N PRO A 277 -12.18 -5.24 -0.02
CA PRO A 277 -12.44 -6.26 -1.06
C PRO A 277 -13.72 -6.05 -1.87
N LEU A 278 -14.67 -5.26 -1.35
CA LEU A 278 -15.97 -5.02 -1.99
C LEU A 278 -15.96 -3.92 -3.06
N VAL A 279 -14.86 -3.22 -3.26
CA VAL A 279 -14.78 -2.17 -4.27
C VAL A 279 -14.93 -2.77 -5.67
N GLU A 280 -15.96 -2.34 -6.36
CA GLU A 280 -16.28 -2.80 -7.72
C GLU A 280 -15.92 -1.72 -8.77
N THR A 281 -15.92 -0.45 -8.37
CA THR A 281 -15.58 0.67 -9.26
C THR A 281 -14.61 1.63 -8.57
N VAL A 282 -13.60 2.05 -9.34
CA VAL A 282 -12.68 3.12 -8.93
C VAL A 282 -12.74 4.24 -9.97
N ILE A 283 -12.99 5.46 -9.52
CA ILE A 283 -12.94 6.66 -10.38
C ILE A 283 -11.74 7.50 -9.96
N MET A 284 -10.76 7.58 -10.85
CA MET A 284 -9.61 8.47 -10.69
C MET A 284 -10.00 9.86 -11.19
N ALA A 285 -10.54 10.68 -10.29
CA ALA A 285 -10.98 12.06 -10.57
C ALA A 285 -9.86 13.09 -10.32
N ARG A 286 -8.62 12.63 -10.37
CA ARG A 286 -7.41 13.47 -10.38
C ARG A 286 -6.43 12.94 -11.42
N PRO A 287 -5.80 13.81 -12.21
CA PRO A 287 -4.66 13.42 -13.03
C PRO A 287 -3.43 13.12 -12.14
N THR A 288 -2.60 12.22 -12.61
CA THR A 288 -1.33 11.81 -11.99
C THR A 288 -0.22 11.96 -13.01
#